data_44c2681f285f0bf4e3b09951d0bd0b08
#
_entry.id   44c2681f285f0bf4e3b09951d0bd0b08
#
_cell.length_a   1.000
_cell.length_b   1.000
_cell.length_c   1.000
_cell.angle_alpha   90.00
_cell.angle_beta   90.00
_cell.angle_gamma   90.00
#
_symmetry.space_group_name_H-M   'P 1'
#
loop_
_entity.id
_entity.type
_entity.pdbx_description
1 polymer ?
#
loop_
_entity_poly.entity_id
_entity_poly.type
_entity_poly.pdbx_seq_one_letter_code
_entity_poly.pdbx_strand_id
1 'polypeptide(L)'
;MRVDGRVRVTTFGAEETLTADLVPLNVNAVLFWMVWDAQAACTEVSDFTRAVELAAQTALRDAIGRSGAAEVAIKREQLDRELKRVLEEKVSAWGVSIMSVEVRDILLPKELQDVMSLEAQAEQRKKSRISLMEAEQDICEMMTEMGEAYAESDAALRLRAMHLLYESVRETGGTIVV
;
A
#
# COMPACT_ATOMS: atom_id res chain seq x y z
N MET A 1 33.79 28.49 9.87
CA MET A 1 32.33 28.27 9.86
C MET A 1 32.04 27.04 10.72
N ARG A 2 31.00 27.05 11.55
CA ARG A 2 30.71 25.92 12.45
C ARG A 2 29.52 25.17 11.83
N VAL A 3 29.75 23.98 11.32
CA VAL A 3 28.69 23.15 10.73
C VAL A 3 28.13 22.21 11.81
N ASP A 4 26.82 22.21 11.98
CA ASP A 4 26.14 21.32 12.92
C ASP A 4 25.91 19.97 12.24
N GLY A 5 26.46 18.90 12.82
CA GLY A 5 26.35 17.52 12.35
C GLY A 5 25.07 16.80 12.80
N ARG A 6 24.10 17.50 13.39
CA ARG A 6 22.82 16.88 13.77
C ARG A 6 21.98 16.57 12.55
N VAL A 7 21.05 15.62 12.72
CA VAL A 7 20.04 15.34 11.70
C VAL A 7 19.18 16.57 11.46
N ARG A 8 19.06 16.94 10.20
CA ARG A 8 18.21 18.05 9.74
C ARG A 8 17.01 17.50 9.01
N VAL A 9 15.92 18.24 9.09
CA VAL A 9 14.66 17.93 8.41
C VAL A 9 14.37 19.03 7.42
N THR A 10 14.17 18.67 6.16
CA THR A 10 13.83 19.62 5.09
C THR A 10 12.56 19.12 4.40
N THR A 11 11.54 19.97 4.33
CA THR A 11 10.34 19.71 3.55
C THR A 11 10.55 20.22 2.14
N PHE A 12 10.15 19.43 1.15
CA PHE A 12 10.21 19.82 -0.25
C PHE A 12 9.02 19.25 -0.99
N GLY A 13 8.72 19.79 -2.17
CA GLY A 13 7.57 19.34 -2.94
C GLY A 13 7.77 19.53 -4.43
N ALA A 14 6.95 18.83 -5.19
CA ALA A 14 6.78 18.98 -6.62
C ALA A 14 5.33 19.36 -6.90
N GLU A 15 5.12 20.62 -7.27
CA GLU A 15 3.81 21.16 -7.61
C GLU A 15 3.57 21.02 -9.12
N GLU A 16 2.34 20.67 -9.51
CA GLU A 16 1.89 20.55 -10.91
C GLU A 16 2.85 19.76 -11.81
N THR A 17 3.46 18.72 -11.25
CA THR A 17 4.40 17.88 -12.00
C THR A 17 3.62 16.82 -12.79
N LEU A 18 3.86 16.75 -14.09
CA LEU A 18 3.25 15.75 -14.96
C LEU A 18 3.90 14.39 -14.78
N THR A 19 3.08 13.37 -14.60
CA THR A 19 3.49 11.95 -14.65
C THR A 19 3.72 11.48 -16.08
N ALA A 20 4.21 10.24 -16.25
CA ALA A 20 4.32 9.59 -17.56
C ALA A 20 2.96 9.52 -18.31
N ASP A 21 1.85 9.45 -17.56
CA ASP A 21 0.47 9.43 -18.09
C ASP A 21 -0.10 10.83 -18.35
N LEU A 22 0.74 11.88 -18.27
CA LEU A 22 0.36 13.29 -18.43
C LEU A 22 -0.66 13.81 -17.39
N VAL A 23 -0.71 13.19 -16.22
CA VAL A 23 -1.57 13.62 -15.12
C VAL A 23 -0.79 14.57 -14.21
N PRO A 24 -1.27 15.77 -13.92
CA PRO A 24 -0.63 16.68 -12.99
C PRO A 24 -0.80 16.19 -11.55
N LEU A 25 0.31 16.04 -10.83
CA LEU A 25 0.34 15.67 -9.41
C LEU A 25 1.01 16.76 -8.58
N ASN A 26 0.50 16.92 -7.35
CA ASN A 26 1.18 17.67 -6.31
C ASN A 26 1.65 16.68 -5.25
N VAL A 27 2.96 16.63 -5.03
CA VAL A 27 3.58 15.69 -4.11
C VAL A 27 4.43 16.47 -3.10
N ASN A 28 4.20 16.22 -1.80
CA ASN A 28 5.00 16.75 -0.72
C ASN A 28 5.79 15.62 -0.06
N ALA A 29 7.07 15.90 0.20
CA ALA A 29 7.98 14.95 0.81
C ALA A 29 8.83 15.61 1.89
N VAL A 30 9.41 14.80 2.75
CA VAL A 30 10.32 15.20 3.83
C VAL A 30 11.62 14.44 3.69
N LEU A 31 12.71 15.15 3.82
CA LEU A 31 14.08 14.64 3.77
C LEU A 31 14.72 14.74 5.15
N PHE A 32 15.23 13.62 5.65
CA PHE A 32 16.08 13.55 6.84
C PHE A 32 17.51 13.33 6.39
N TRP A 33 18.41 14.25 6.74
CA TRP A 33 19.79 14.26 6.31
C TRP A 33 20.73 14.85 7.35
N MET A 34 22.01 14.55 7.24
CA MET A 34 23.02 15.07 8.13
C MET A 34 24.33 15.36 7.37
N VAL A 35 25.13 16.27 7.90
CA VAL A 35 26.47 16.52 7.39
C VAL A 35 27.44 15.62 8.14
N TRP A 36 28.12 14.72 7.44
CA TRP A 36 29.14 13.84 7.99
C TRP A 36 30.56 14.39 7.75
N ASP A 37 30.77 15.12 6.67
CA ASP A 37 32.02 15.82 6.36
C ASP A 37 31.78 17.32 6.21
N ALA A 38 32.11 18.05 7.26
CA ALA A 38 31.96 19.51 7.32
C ALA A 38 32.92 20.25 6.38
N GLN A 39 34.07 19.64 6.05
CA GLN A 39 35.04 20.22 5.15
C GLN A 39 34.52 20.20 3.72
N ALA A 40 34.10 19.04 3.23
CA ALA A 40 33.48 18.90 1.91
C ALA A 40 32.25 19.80 1.76
N ALA A 41 31.36 19.83 2.78
CA ALA A 41 30.17 20.65 2.75
C ALA A 41 30.43 22.16 2.62
N CYS A 42 31.59 22.63 3.09
CA CYS A 42 31.96 24.05 3.00
C CYS A 42 32.79 24.38 1.74
N THR A 43 33.51 23.44 1.16
CA THR A 43 34.38 23.67 0.02
C THR A 43 33.72 23.38 -1.33
N GLU A 44 32.88 22.37 -1.39
CA GLU A 44 32.26 21.93 -2.62
C GLU A 44 31.00 22.73 -3.00
N VAL A 45 30.28 23.25 -2.01
CA VAL A 45 29.01 23.96 -2.23
C VAL A 45 28.91 25.18 -1.34
N SER A 46 28.52 26.32 -1.92
CA SER A 46 28.40 27.61 -1.18
C SER A 46 27.28 27.57 -0.14
N ASP A 47 26.16 26.93 -0.45
CA ASP A 47 25.01 26.68 0.44
C ASP A 47 24.53 25.25 0.28
N PHE A 48 25.08 24.36 1.09
CA PHE A 48 24.74 22.95 1.06
C PHE A 48 23.28 22.68 1.44
N THR A 49 22.64 23.51 2.27
CA THR A 49 21.23 23.34 2.65
C THR A 49 20.33 23.54 1.46
N ARG A 50 20.54 24.65 0.74
CA ARG A 50 19.75 24.95 -0.47
C ARG A 50 20.06 23.99 -1.63
N ALA A 51 21.31 23.57 -1.75
CA ALA A 51 21.70 22.60 -2.78
C ALA A 51 21.03 21.24 -2.57
N VAL A 52 20.98 20.74 -1.34
CA VAL A 52 20.28 19.51 -0.98
C VAL A 52 18.78 19.61 -1.25
N GLU A 53 18.14 20.73 -0.90
CA GLU A 53 16.74 20.97 -1.17
C GLU A 53 16.43 20.96 -2.67
N LEU A 54 17.20 21.69 -3.48
CA LEU A 54 17.03 21.70 -4.95
C LEU A 54 17.30 20.35 -5.60
N ALA A 55 18.31 19.62 -5.10
CA ALA A 55 18.58 18.26 -5.56
C ALA A 55 17.39 17.32 -5.26
N ALA A 56 16.79 17.45 -4.06
CA ALA A 56 15.63 16.68 -3.65
C ALA A 56 14.39 17.00 -4.52
N GLN A 57 14.11 18.29 -4.74
CA GLN A 57 13.02 18.71 -5.63
C GLN A 57 13.18 18.17 -7.06
N THR A 58 14.40 18.24 -7.59
CA THR A 58 14.69 17.75 -8.95
C THR A 58 14.55 16.24 -9.04
N ALA A 59 15.08 15.50 -8.06
CA ALA A 59 14.97 14.05 -8.01
C ALA A 59 13.50 13.60 -7.91
N LEU A 60 12.69 14.31 -7.11
CA LEU A 60 11.26 14.03 -6.98
C LEU A 60 10.52 14.25 -8.30
N ARG A 61 10.77 15.37 -8.99
CA ARG A 61 10.17 15.64 -10.31
C ARG A 61 10.55 14.59 -11.34
N ASP A 62 11.82 14.20 -11.38
CA ASP A 62 12.31 13.16 -12.29
C ASP A 62 11.66 11.80 -12.01
N ALA A 63 11.48 11.43 -10.75
CA ALA A 63 10.85 10.19 -10.34
C ALA A 63 9.35 10.18 -10.72
N ILE A 64 8.62 11.27 -10.45
CA ILE A 64 7.21 11.41 -10.83
C ILE A 64 7.05 11.37 -12.35
N GLY A 65 7.91 12.06 -13.10
CA GLY A 65 7.84 12.13 -14.56
C GLY A 65 8.10 10.77 -15.26
N ARG A 66 8.73 9.81 -14.58
CA ARG A 66 8.96 8.45 -15.09
C ARG A 66 7.89 7.45 -14.70
N SER A 67 7.10 7.76 -13.69
CA SER A 67 6.09 6.87 -13.12
C SER A 67 4.69 7.28 -13.56
N GLY A 68 3.76 6.30 -13.61
CA GLY A 68 2.34 6.59 -13.80
C GLY A 68 1.69 7.10 -12.51
N ALA A 69 0.61 7.87 -12.63
CA ALA A 69 -0.09 8.47 -11.50
C ALA A 69 -0.58 7.44 -10.47
N ALA A 70 -1.12 6.31 -10.93
CA ALA A 70 -1.53 5.19 -10.09
C ALA A 70 -0.34 4.54 -9.38
N GLU A 71 0.79 4.41 -10.04
CA GLU A 71 1.99 3.81 -9.48
C GLU A 71 2.56 4.68 -8.34
N VAL A 72 2.68 5.97 -8.55
CA VAL A 72 3.10 6.96 -7.53
C VAL A 72 2.20 6.90 -6.31
N ALA A 73 0.88 6.77 -6.50
CA ALA A 73 -0.08 6.71 -5.40
C ALA A 73 -0.01 5.41 -4.58
N ILE A 74 0.24 4.27 -5.24
CA ILE A 74 0.18 2.94 -4.61
C ILE A 74 1.54 2.52 -4.04
N LYS A 75 2.65 2.77 -4.78
CA LYS A 75 3.99 2.26 -4.45
C LYS A 75 4.87 3.30 -3.76
N ARG A 76 4.35 3.99 -2.74
CA ARG A 76 5.09 5.05 -2.00
C ARG A 76 6.45 4.59 -1.48
N GLU A 77 6.50 3.42 -0.85
CA GLU A 77 7.76 2.89 -0.29
C GLU A 77 8.84 2.61 -1.35
N GLN A 78 8.43 2.28 -2.56
CA GLN A 78 9.37 2.08 -3.66
C GLN A 78 9.93 3.42 -4.13
N LEU A 79 9.08 4.43 -4.22
CA LEU A 79 9.46 5.80 -4.55
C LEU A 79 10.43 6.38 -3.51
N ASP A 80 10.15 6.19 -2.22
CA ASP A 80 11.02 6.63 -1.12
C ASP A 80 12.43 6.02 -1.23
N ARG A 81 12.51 4.72 -1.51
CA ARG A 81 13.78 4.00 -1.69
C ARG A 81 14.56 4.48 -2.91
N GLU A 82 13.88 4.70 -4.02
CA GLU A 82 14.50 5.20 -5.24
C GLU A 82 15.01 6.62 -5.07
N LEU A 83 14.21 7.50 -4.48
CA LEU A 83 14.59 8.88 -4.16
C LEU A 83 15.80 8.91 -3.24
N LYS A 84 15.81 8.10 -2.17
CA LYS A 84 16.96 8.00 -1.27
C LYS A 84 18.23 7.63 -2.04
N ARG A 85 18.18 6.60 -2.86
CA ARG A 85 19.34 6.14 -3.65
C ARG A 85 19.86 7.22 -4.60
N VAL A 86 18.98 7.84 -5.37
CA VAL A 86 19.34 8.89 -6.33
C VAL A 86 19.91 10.12 -5.63
N LEU A 87 19.35 10.49 -4.49
CA LEU A 87 19.85 11.61 -3.69
C LEU A 87 21.20 11.30 -3.06
N GLU A 88 21.39 10.13 -2.49
CA GLU A 88 22.67 9.71 -1.91
C GLU A 88 23.80 9.78 -2.94
N GLU A 89 23.59 9.32 -4.16
CA GLU A 89 24.56 9.42 -5.27
C GLU A 89 24.94 10.88 -5.57
N LYS A 90 23.97 11.80 -5.54
CA LYS A 90 24.20 13.23 -5.85
C LYS A 90 24.87 14.00 -4.72
N VAL A 91 24.47 13.77 -3.47
CA VAL A 91 24.90 14.60 -2.34
C VAL A 91 26.10 14.05 -1.58
N SER A 92 26.50 12.81 -1.82
CA SER A 92 27.66 12.17 -1.17
C SER A 92 28.96 12.96 -1.41
N ALA A 93 29.14 13.53 -2.60
CA ALA A 93 30.28 14.37 -2.94
C ALA A 93 30.34 15.66 -2.10
N TRP A 94 29.22 16.11 -1.54
CA TRP A 94 29.13 17.32 -0.73
C TRP A 94 29.29 17.05 0.76
N GLY A 95 29.71 15.86 1.17
CA GLY A 95 29.84 15.47 2.58
C GLY A 95 28.51 15.38 3.32
N VAL A 96 27.41 15.16 2.60
CA VAL A 96 26.05 15.01 3.13
C VAL A 96 25.60 13.56 3.00
N SER A 97 24.95 13.04 4.03
CA SER A 97 24.33 11.70 4.04
C SER A 97 22.83 11.81 4.20
N ILE A 98 22.09 11.03 3.40
CA ILE A 98 20.63 10.94 3.46
C ILE A 98 20.22 9.79 4.39
N MET A 99 19.49 10.13 5.44
CA MET A 99 18.98 9.15 6.41
C MET A 99 17.74 8.45 5.87
N SER A 100 16.72 9.26 5.54
CA SER A 100 15.48 8.80 4.92
C SER A 100 14.86 9.88 4.05
N VAL A 101 14.06 9.43 3.08
CA VAL A 101 13.14 10.27 2.30
C VAL A 101 11.76 9.69 2.50
N GLU A 102 10.78 10.52 2.78
CA GLU A 102 9.41 10.08 3.04
C GLU A 102 8.43 10.97 2.27
N VAL A 103 7.68 10.35 1.37
CA VAL A 103 6.58 11.01 0.67
C VAL A 103 5.38 11.09 1.61
N ARG A 104 4.96 12.32 1.95
CA ARG A 104 3.84 12.56 2.87
C ARG A 104 2.51 12.56 2.17
N ASP A 105 2.31 13.52 1.27
CA ASP A 105 1.03 13.79 0.66
C ASP A 105 1.16 13.73 -0.87
N ILE A 106 0.21 13.02 -1.50
CA ILE A 106 0.06 12.95 -2.94
C ILE A 106 -1.37 13.43 -3.25
N LEU A 107 -1.46 14.60 -3.85
CA LEU A 107 -2.74 15.18 -4.25
C LEU A 107 -3.00 14.86 -5.72
N LEU A 108 -3.99 14.01 -5.94
CA LEU A 108 -4.48 13.62 -7.26
C LEU A 108 -5.65 14.54 -7.68
N PRO A 109 -5.83 14.80 -8.97
CA PRO A 109 -7.05 15.41 -9.48
C PRO A 109 -8.28 14.60 -9.08
N LYS A 110 -9.40 15.29 -8.78
CA LYS A 110 -10.64 14.63 -8.30
C LYS A 110 -11.17 13.59 -9.29
N GLU A 111 -11.14 13.91 -10.58
CA GLU A 111 -11.60 13.01 -11.64
C GLU A 111 -10.85 11.67 -11.63
N LEU A 112 -9.55 11.71 -11.36
CA LEU A 112 -8.74 10.50 -11.27
C LEU A 112 -9.00 9.73 -9.95
N GLN A 113 -9.22 10.45 -8.83
CA GLN A 113 -9.59 9.81 -7.57
C GLN A 113 -10.91 9.03 -7.71
N ASP A 114 -11.90 9.58 -8.40
CA ASP A 114 -13.19 8.93 -8.64
C ASP A 114 -13.03 7.67 -9.48
N VAL A 115 -12.27 7.72 -10.57
CA VAL A 115 -12.01 6.54 -11.42
C VAL A 115 -11.23 5.46 -10.65
N MET A 116 -10.18 5.82 -9.93
CA MET A 116 -9.39 4.87 -9.13
C MET A 116 -10.23 4.25 -8.01
N SER A 117 -11.15 5.01 -7.40
CA SER A 117 -12.03 4.49 -6.36
C SER A 117 -13.03 3.48 -6.92
N LEU A 118 -13.59 3.73 -8.11
CA LEU A 118 -14.48 2.80 -8.80
C LEU A 118 -13.76 1.50 -9.19
N GLU A 119 -12.55 1.61 -9.71
CA GLU A 119 -11.72 0.44 -10.07
C GLU A 119 -11.36 -0.38 -8.83
N ALA A 120 -10.91 0.26 -7.76
CA ALA A 120 -10.63 -0.40 -6.48
C ALA A 120 -11.88 -1.11 -5.90
N GLN A 121 -13.06 -0.46 -5.98
CA GLN A 121 -14.32 -1.07 -5.56
C GLN A 121 -14.70 -2.28 -6.44
N ALA A 122 -14.50 -2.19 -7.76
CA ALA A 122 -14.78 -3.28 -8.68
C ALA A 122 -13.85 -4.49 -8.40
N GLU A 123 -12.57 -4.24 -8.15
CA GLU A 123 -11.61 -5.29 -7.78
C GLU A 123 -11.96 -5.94 -6.44
N GLN A 124 -12.32 -5.14 -5.44
CA GLN A 124 -12.76 -5.65 -4.14
C GLN A 124 -14.03 -6.50 -4.24
N ARG A 125 -15.00 -6.08 -5.05
CA ARG A 125 -16.21 -6.87 -5.33
C ARG A 125 -15.87 -8.19 -6.02
N LYS A 126 -14.93 -8.17 -6.97
CA LYS A 126 -14.44 -9.38 -7.64
C LYS A 126 -13.80 -10.35 -6.63
N LYS A 127 -12.88 -9.85 -5.78
CA LYS A 127 -12.24 -10.64 -4.73
C LYS A 127 -13.25 -11.25 -3.76
N SER A 128 -14.23 -10.46 -3.31
CA SER A 128 -15.30 -10.95 -2.43
C SER A 128 -16.13 -12.06 -3.08
N ARG A 129 -16.45 -11.92 -4.37
CA ARG A 129 -17.20 -12.98 -5.09
C ARG A 129 -16.39 -14.27 -5.24
N ILE A 130 -15.09 -14.16 -5.54
CA ILE A 130 -14.20 -15.33 -5.63
C ILE A 130 -14.15 -16.04 -4.28
N SER A 131 -13.93 -15.32 -3.19
CA SER A 131 -13.89 -15.90 -1.84
C SER A 131 -15.22 -16.55 -1.42
N LEU A 132 -16.37 -15.99 -1.82
CA LEU A 132 -17.67 -16.61 -1.59
C LEU A 132 -17.82 -17.92 -2.39
N MET A 133 -17.40 -17.93 -3.65
CA MET A 133 -17.45 -19.14 -4.49
C MET A 133 -16.53 -20.24 -3.97
N GLU A 134 -15.33 -19.89 -3.48
CA GLU A 134 -14.41 -20.82 -2.83
C GLU A 134 -15.06 -21.43 -1.58
N ALA A 135 -15.67 -20.60 -0.72
CA ALA A 135 -16.38 -21.07 0.46
C ALA A 135 -17.59 -21.96 0.11
N GLU A 136 -18.35 -21.65 -0.94
CA GLU A 136 -19.44 -22.49 -1.44
C GLU A 136 -18.93 -23.84 -1.97
N GLN A 137 -17.77 -23.84 -2.65
CA GLN A 137 -17.13 -25.07 -3.12
C GLN A 137 -16.72 -25.95 -1.93
N ASP A 138 -16.04 -25.37 -0.94
CA ASP A 138 -15.63 -26.10 0.27
C ASP A 138 -16.84 -26.71 0.99
N ILE A 139 -17.96 -25.98 1.08
CA ILE A 139 -19.21 -26.46 1.66
C ILE A 139 -19.78 -27.65 0.83
N CYS A 140 -19.76 -27.53 -0.50
CA CYS A 140 -20.23 -28.61 -1.37
C CYS A 140 -19.37 -29.88 -1.25
N GLU A 141 -18.05 -29.75 -1.16
CA GLU A 141 -17.12 -30.85 -0.93
C GLU A 141 -17.40 -31.52 0.42
N MET A 142 -17.50 -30.73 1.50
CA MET A 142 -17.87 -31.29 2.81
C MET A 142 -19.22 -31.96 2.83
N MET A 143 -20.23 -31.41 2.13
CA MET A 143 -21.56 -32.04 2.02
C MET A 143 -21.49 -33.36 1.26
N THR A 144 -20.67 -33.43 0.23
CA THR A 144 -20.48 -34.66 -0.56
C THR A 144 -19.80 -35.74 0.28
N GLU A 145 -18.71 -35.41 0.99
CA GLU A 145 -18.04 -36.33 1.91
C GLU A 145 -18.98 -36.82 3.03
N MET A 146 -19.77 -35.91 3.60
CA MET A 146 -20.78 -36.29 4.59
C MET A 146 -21.86 -37.17 4.00
N GLY A 147 -22.30 -36.89 2.77
CA GLY A 147 -23.29 -37.71 2.06
C GLY A 147 -22.80 -39.14 1.82
N GLU A 148 -21.54 -39.31 1.40
CA GLU A 148 -20.90 -40.63 1.24
C GLU A 148 -20.79 -41.36 2.58
N ALA A 149 -20.34 -40.70 3.62
CA ALA A 149 -20.26 -41.28 4.96
C ALA A 149 -21.60 -41.74 5.52
N TYR A 150 -22.70 -41.03 5.22
CA TYR A 150 -24.06 -41.45 5.59
C TYR A 150 -24.62 -42.57 4.69
N ALA A 151 -24.18 -42.66 3.43
CA ALA A 151 -24.59 -43.72 2.54
C ALA A 151 -24.01 -45.09 2.96
N GLU A 152 -22.85 -45.11 3.60
CA GLU A 152 -22.22 -46.32 4.13
C GLU A 152 -22.91 -46.90 5.37
N SER A 153 -23.70 -46.09 6.10
CA SER A 153 -24.35 -46.52 7.37
C SER A 153 -25.78 -46.00 7.49
N ASP A 154 -26.78 -46.88 7.28
CA ASP A 154 -28.21 -46.58 7.48
C ASP A 154 -28.51 -46.10 8.91
N ALA A 155 -27.80 -46.63 9.89
CA ALA A 155 -27.93 -46.19 11.30
C ALA A 155 -27.47 -44.74 11.51
N ALA A 156 -26.37 -44.32 10.88
CA ALA A 156 -25.87 -42.94 10.95
C ALA A 156 -26.83 -41.96 10.29
N LEU A 157 -27.41 -42.34 9.15
CA LEU A 157 -28.42 -41.53 8.45
C LEU A 157 -29.66 -41.32 9.31
N ARG A 158 -30.16 -42.37 9.99
CA ARG A 158 -31.31 -42.27 10.90
C ARG A 158 -31.04 -41.40 12.11
N LEU A 159 -29.87 -41.55 12.71
CA LEU A 159 -29.44 -40.68 13.83
C LEU A 159 -29.36 -39.22 13.40
N ARG A 160 -28.83 -38.94 12.24
CA ARG A 160 -28.75 -37.58 11.70
C ARG A 160 -30.13 -36.99 11.42
N ALA A 161 -31.03 -37.76 10.84
CA ALA A 161 -32.41 -37.36 10.60
C ALA A 161 -33.14 -37.03 11.91
N MET A 162 -32.96 -37.85 12.95
CA MET A 162 -33.54 -37.60 14.28
C MET A 162 -32.93 -36.34 14.95
N HIS A 163 -31.64 -36.11 14.76
CA HIS A 163 -30.99 -34.93 15.29
C HIS A 163 -31.49 -33.63 14.62
N LEU A 164 -31.62 -33.62 13.29
CA LEU A 164 -32.21 -32.50 12.55
C LEU A 164 -33.66 -32.21 12.93
N LEU A 165 -34.47 -33.27 13.14
CA LEU A 165 -35.81 -33.11 13.66
C LEU A 165 -35.83 -32.51 15.06
N TYR A 166 -34.95 -32.95 15.94
CA TYR A 166 -34.81 -32.42 17.28
C TYR A 166 -34.40 -30.93 17.28
N GLU A 167 -33.42 -30.56 16.43
CA GLU A 167 -32.99 -29.14 16.29
C GLU A 167 -34.15 -28.26 15.79
N SER A 168 -34.86 -28.70 14.73
CA SER A 168 -35.95 -27.93 14.13
C SER A 168 -37.09 -27.71 15.11
N VAL A 169 -37.40 -28.70 15.98
CA VAL A 169 -38.41 -28.57 17.03
C VAL A 169 -37.96 -27.65 18.15
N ARG A 170 -36.68 -27.71 18.52
CA ARG A 170 -36.13 -26.83 19.53
C ARG A 170 -36.14 -25.35 19.08
N GLU A 171 -35.87 -25.07 17.79
CA GLU A 171 -35.96 -23.73 17.25
C GLU A 171 -37.40 -23.20 17.13
N THR A 172 -38.34 -24.07 16.79
CA THR A 172 -39.73 -23.69 16.58
C THR A 172 -40.57 -23.76 17.86
N GLY A 173 -40.02 -24.28 18.97
CA GLY A 173 -40.76 -24.46 20.26
C GLY A 173 -41.85 -25.48 20.19
N GLY A 174 -41.83 -26.40 19.20
CA GLY A 174 -42.81 -27.45 19.02
C GLY A 174 -42.57 -28.70 19.90
N THR A 175 -43.55 -29.57 19.99
CA THR A 175 -43.45 -30.89 20.64
C THR A 175 -43.56 -31.99 19.63
N ILE A 176 -42.60 -32.93 19.62
CA ILE A 176 -42.70 -34.15 18.81
C ILE A 176 -43.49 -35.20 19.61
N VAL A 177 -44.60 -35.65 19.08
CA VAL A 177 -45.30 -36.84 19.56
C VAL A 177 -44.87 -38.01 18.65
N VAL A 178 -44.15 -38.96 19.23
CA VAL A 178 -43.72 -40.20 18.56
C VAL A 178 -44.74 -41.28 18.86
#